data_efc742ad409de8301f10d925caa3b082
#
_entry.id   efc742ad409de8301f10d925caa3b082
#
_cell.length_a   1.000
_cell.length_b   1.000
_cell.length_c   1.000
_cell.angle_alpha   90.00
_cell.angle_beta   90.00
_cell.angle_gamma   90.00
#
_symmetry.space_group_name_H-M   'P 1'
#
loop_
_entity.id
_entity.type
_entity.pdbx_description
1 polymer ?
#
loop_
_entity_poly.entity_id
_entity_poly.type
_entity_poly.pdbx_seq_one_letter_code
_entity_poly.pdbx_strand_id
1 'polypeptide(L)'
;MASQLTWHGPGFVDNEPTVYLTFDDGPHPVITRQAMEILGRFEVPATFFCVGENVERFPDVMEELRAKGHAVGNHTHAHESGWSTSNFAYLKSFSKCQSVTHAAWFRPPYGRITKSQADAIAPHTEIVMWDVLSADFDVKKTPEDCFNQLLVNTRPGAIVVFHDSERAAPRMLPVLEPYLRWLAAEGYRCRLLPQRG
;
A
#
# COMPACT_ATOMS: atom_id res chain seq x y z
N MET A 1 -7.64 -20.78 -14.16
CA MET A 1 -6.42 -20.37 -13.46
C MET A 1 -6.81 -19.31 -12.45
N ALA A 2 -6.60 -19.54 -11.15
CA ALA A 2 -6.82 -18.50 -10.15
C ALA A 2 -5.91 -17.33 -10.52
N SER A 3 -6.42 -16.10 -10.43
CA SER A 3 -5.62 -14.90 -10.67
C SER A 3 -4.48 -14.90 -9.65
N GLN A 4 -3.23 -14.78 -10.11
CA GLN A 4 -2.06 -14.63 -9.24
C GLN A 4 -2.04 -13.27 -8.53
N LEU A 5 -2.96 -12.39 -8.90
CA LEU A 5 -3.06 -11.02 -8.42
C LEU A 5 -4.30 -10.87 -7.54
N THR A 6 -4.11 -10.32 -6.35
CA THR A 6 -5.19 -9.97 -5.42
C THR A 6 -5.58 -8.51 -5.62
N TRP A 7 -6.83 -8.26 -5.99
CA TRP A 7 -7.35 -6.90 -6.25
C TRP A 7 -8.23 -6.36 -5.11
N HIS A 8 -8.82 -7.24 -4.34
CA HIS A 8 -9.66 -6.90 -3.18
C HIS A 8 -9.55 -8.01 -2.13
N GLY A 9 -9.77 -7.65 -0.88
CA GLY A 9 -9.82 -8.56 0.25
C GLY A 9 -11.22 -9.03 0.58
N PRO A 10 -11.40 -9.82 1.66
CA PRO A 10 -12.72 -10.15 2.19
C PRO A 10 -13.54 -8.91 2.50
N GLY A 11 -14.78 -8.84 1.98
CA GLY A 11 -15.63 -7.67 2.16
C GLY A 11 -16.19 -7.53 3.58
N PHE A 12 -16.33 -8.66 4.28
CA PHE A 12 -16.81 -8.71 5.65
C PHE A 12 -15.90 -9.63 6.47
N VAL A 13 -15.47 -9.13 7.62
CA VAL A 13 -14.73 -9.91 8.63
C VAL A 13 -15.47 -9.72 9.95
N ASP A 14 -15.80 -10.83 10.63
CA ASP A 14 -16.59 -10.82 11.87
C ASP A 14 -17.96 -10.08 11.71
N ASN A 15 -18.58 -10.17 10.52
CA ASN A 15 -19.80 -9.48 10.10
C ASN A 15 -19.69 -7.95 10.01
N GLU A 16 -18.48 -7.38 10.06
CA GLU A 16 -18.23 -5.94 9.88
C GLU A 16 -17.73 -5.66 8.47
N PRO A 17 -18.27 -4.63 7.77
CA PRO A 17 -17.75 -4.22 6.46
C PRO A 17 -16.30 -3.76 6.62
N THR A 18 -15.40 -4.36 5.85
CA THR A 18 -13.95 -4.20 6.04
C THR A 18 -13.29 -3.55 4.83
N VAL A 19 -12.33 -2.67 5.08
CA VAL A 19 -11.45 -2.07 4.07
C VAL A 19 -9.98 -2.23 4.49
N TYR A 20 -9.08 -2.17 3.51
CA TYR A 20 -7.65 -2.37 3.69
C TYR A 20 -6.90 -1.14 3.18
N LEU A 21 -6.38 -0.34 4.11
CA LEU A 21 -5.59 0.85 3.74
C LEU A 21 -4.17 0.46 3.44
N THR A 22 -3.65 0.94 2.31
CA THR A 22 -2.29 0.68 1.88
C THR A 22 -1.59 1.95 1.42
N PHE A 23 -0.28 2.02 1.64
CA PHE A 23 0.57 3.14 1.26
C PHE A 23 1.75 2.62 0.43
N ASP A 24 2.06 3.27 -0.67
CA ASP A 24 3.15 2.92 -1.56
C ASP A 24 4.24 4.00 -1.54
N ASP A 25 5.47 3.67 -1.95
CA ASP A 25 6.66 4.51 -2.15
C ASP A 25 7.54 4.75 -0.91
N GLY A 26 7.02 4.67 0.32
CA GLY A 26 7.77 4.86 1.55
C GLY A 26 8.92 3.85 1.80
N PRO A 27 9.52 3.89 3.00
CA PRO A 27 9.29 4.88 4.04
C PRO A 27 9.94 6.25 3.73
N HIS A 28 9.29 7.32 4.12
CA HIS A 28 9.82 8.68 4.09
C HIS A 28 9.92 9.23 5.52
N PRO A 29 11.05 9.88 5.92
CA PRO A 29 11.33 10.20 7.32
C PRO A 29 10.34 11.19 7.97
N VAL A 30 9.60 11.93 7.16
CA VAL A 30 8.59 12.88 7.64
C VAL A 30 7.17 12.41 7.27
N ILE A 31 6.93 12.13 5.99
CA ILE A 31 5.57 11.89 5.49
C ILE A 31 4.99 10.58 6.03
N THR A 32 5.78 9.51 6.06
CA THR A 32 5.36 8.23 6.63
C THR A 32 5.00 8.40 8.12
N ARG A 33 5.81 9.17 8.89
CA ARG A 33 5.51 9.46 10.30
C ARG A 33 4.23 10.26 10.47
N GLN A 34 3.99 11.26 9.62
CA GLN A 34 2.72 12.02 9.65
C GLN A 34 1.51 11.13 9.32
N ALA A 35 1.64 10.22 8.35
CA ALA A 35 0.60 9.25 8.06
C ALA A 35 0.35 8.31 9.25
N MET A 36 1.41 7.76 9.87
CA MET A 36 1.30 6.92 11.08
C MET A 36 0.66 7.66 12.25
N GLU A 37 0.96 8.95 12.43
CA GLU A 37 0.35 9.76 13.49
C GLU A 37 -1.15 9.92 13.26
N ILE A 38 -1.57 10.20 12.03
CA ILE A 38 -3.00 10.28 11.67
C ILE A 38 -3.68 8.93 11.90
N LEU A 39 -3.13 7.83 11.38
CA LEU A 39 -3.66 6.48 11.56
C LEU A 39 -3.76 6.09 13.04
N GLY A 40 -2.75 6.43 13.85
CA GLY A 40 -2.71 6.14 15.28
C GLY A 40 -3.82 6.83 16.09
N ARG A 41 -4.23 8.04 15.70
CA ARG A 41 -5.36 8.74 16.34
C ARG A 41 -6.70 8.02 16.17
N PHE A 42 -6.81 7.17 15.15
CA PHE A 42 -8.00 6.36 14.85
C PHE A 42 -7.80 4.88 15.17
N GLU A 43 -6.65 4.49 15.70
CA GLU A 43 -6.27 3.09 15.97
C GLU A 43 -6.38 2.20 14.70
N VAL A 44 -6.09 2.77 13.54
CA VAL A 44 -6.22 2.12 12.24
C VAL A 44 -4.90 1.51 11.80
N PRO A 45 -4.82 0.17 11.65
CA PRO A 45 -3.67 -0.48 11.04
C PRO A 45 -3.68 -0.31 9.52
N ALA A 46 -2.49 -0.25 8.90
CA ALA A 46 -2.33 -0.15 7.45
C ALA A 46 -1.13 -0.99 6.97
N THR A 47 -1.09 -1.28 5.66
CA THR A 47 0.05 -1.97 5.04
C THR A 47 0.85 -0.99 4.19
N PHE A 48 2.15 -0.89 4.43
CA PHE A 48 3.06 0.00 3.70
C PHE A 48 3.92 -0.82 2.74
N PHE A 49 3.75 -0.63 1.44
CA PHE A 49 4.57 -1.21 0.40
C PHE A 49 5.82 -0.36 0.20
N CYS A 50 6.90 -0.78 0.82
CA CYS A 50 8.13 0.00 0.97
C CYS A 50 9.11 -0.26 -0.18
N VAL A 51 9.72 0.81 -0.68
CA VAL A 51 10.85 0.77 -1.62
C VAL A 51 12.12 0.41 -0.86
N GLY A 52 12.86 -0.60 -1.32
CA GLY A 52 14.00 -1.13 -0.58
C GLY A 52 15.12 -0.11 -0.33
N GLU A 53 15.39 0.79 -1.27
CA GLU A 53 16.35 1.90 -1.09
C GLU A 53 15.94 2.83 0.06
N ASN A 54 14.63 3.08 0.21
CA ASN A 54 14.11 3.89 1.30
C ASN A 54 14.20 3.15 2.65
N VAL A 55 13.97 1.84 2.66
CA VAL A 55 14.15 1.01 3.87
C VAL A 55 15.61 1.03 4.33
N GLU A 56 16.57 0.88 3.41
CA GLU A 56 18.01 0.97 3.72
C GLU A 56 18.41 2.36 4.23
N ARG A 57 17.77 3.41 3.67
CA ARG A 57 18.05 4.81 4.01
C ARG A 57 17.42 5.26 5.34
N PHE A 58 16.25 4.72 5.67
CA PHE A 58 15.45 5.12 6.84
C PHE A 58 15.02 3.90 7.68
N PRO A 59 15.96 3.11 8.19
CA PRO A 59 15.66 1.88 8.94
C PRO A 59 14.89 2.16 10.22
N ASP A 60 15.10 3.31 10.86
CA ASP A 60 14.38 3.76 12.03
C ASP A 60 12.87 3.98 11.77
N VAL A 61 12.51 4.50 10.60
CA VAL A 61 11.10 4.65 10.21
C VAL A 61 10.45 3.28 9.96
N MET A 62 11.22 2.35 9.39
CA MET A 62 10.77 0.98 9.16
C MET A 62 10.50 0.23 10.48
N GLU A 63 11.36 0.42 11.48
CA GLU A 63 11.17 -0.14 12.82
C GLU A 63 9.94 0.48 13.50
N GLU A 64 9.76 1.79 13.37
CA GLU A 64 8.60 2.51 13.90
C GLU A 64 7.28 2.04 13.30
N LEU A 65 7.23 1.80 11.96
CA LEU A 65 6.06 1.21 11.28
C LEU A 65 5.64 -0.11 11.94
N ARG A 66 6.60 -1.01 12.15
CA ARG A 66 6.34 -2.31 12.77
C ARG A 66 5.92 -2.19 14.23
N ALA A 67 6.61 -1.33 14.99
CA ALA A 67 6.32 -1.12 16.42
C ALA A 67 4.91 -0.55 16.64
N LYS A 68 4.39 0.23 15.68
CA LYS A 68 3.02 0.77 15.71
C LYS A 68 1.96 -0.20 15.17
N GLY A 69 2.33 -1.45 14.83
CA GLY A 69 1.40 -2.49 14.38
C GLY A 69 0.99 -2.39 12.91
N HIS A 70 1.71 -1.60 12.11
CA HIS A 70 1.53 -1.59 10.66
C HIS A 70 2.26 -2.76 10.01
N ALA A 71 1.73 -3.26 8.89
CA ALA A 71 2.38 -4.28 8.10
C ALA A 71 3.26 -3.66 7.00
N VAL A 72 4.26 -4.42 6.56
CA VAL A 72 5.18 -4.01 5.51
C VAL A 72 5.07 -4.95 4.33
N GLY A 73 4.94 -4.36 3.13
CA GLY A 73 5.00 -5.01 1.83
C GLY A 73 6.28 -4.65 1.08
N ASN A 74 6.61 -5.44 0.06
CA ASN A 74 7.71 -5.21 -0.86
C ASN A 74 7.22 -4.39 -2.06
N HIS A 75 7.93 -3.29 -2.40
CA HIS A 75 7.60 -2.44 -3.56
C HIS A 75 8.78 -2.31 -4.55
N THR A 76 9.54 -3.40 -4.75
CA THR A 76 10.85 -3.47 -5.40
C THR A 76 11.93 -2.65 -4.67
N HIS A 77 13.19 -2.78 -5.09
CA HIS A 77 14.28 -2.08 -4.40
C HIS A 77 14.44 -0.64 -4.85
N ALA A 78 14.31 -0.36 -6.14
CA ALA A 78 14.49 0.97 -6.73
C ALA A 78 13.25 1.46 -7.52
N HIS A 79 12.06 0.95 -7.17
CA HIS A 79 10.76 1.38 -7.73
C HIS A 79 10.66 1.24 -9.25
N GLU A 80 11.17 0.14 -9.82
CA GLU A 80 11.19 -0.08 -11.26
C GLU A 80 9.83 -0.56 -11.81
N SER A 81 9.50 -0.10 -13.02
CA SER A 81 8.35 -0.62 -13.76
C SER A 81 8.68 -1.99 -14.39
N GLY A 82 7.87 -3.02 -14.08
CA GLY A 82 8.06 -4.34 -14.66
C GLY A 82 7.94 -4.38 -16.19
N TRP A 83 7.23 -3.41 -16.79
CA TRP A 83 7.08 -3.38 -18.26
C TRP A 83 8.30 -2.84 -19.00
N SER A 84 9.12 -2.01 -18.35
CA SER A 84 10.30 -1.37 -18.95
C SER A 84 11.62 -1.93 -18.43
N THR A 85 11.57 -2.89 -17.50
CA THR A 85 12.75 -3.49 -16.87
C THR A 85 12.87 -4.96 -17.29
N SER A 86 14.08 -5.42 -17.61
CA SER A 86 14.29 -6.82 -17.94
C SER A 86 13.89 -7.73 -16.77
N ASN A 87 13.42 -8.94 -17.06
CA ASN A 87 12.98 -9.89 -16.02
C ASN A 87 14.09 -10.13 -14.99
N PHE A 88 15.34 -10.29 -15.43
CA PHE A 88 16.46 -10.49 -14.52
C PHE A 88 16.69 -9.31 -13.56
N ALA A 89 16.71 -8.09 -14.09
CA ALA A 89 16.91 -6.89 -13.27
C ALA A 89 15.73 -6.68 -12.30
N TYR A 90 14.49 -6.88 -12.77
CA TYR A 90 13.29 -6.75 -11.95
C TYR A 90 13.25 -7.76 -10.80
N LEU A 91 13.51 -9.03 -11.08
CA LEU A 91 13.54 -10.09 -10.06
C LEU A 91 14.70 -9.90 -9.07
N LYS A 92 15.86 -9.38 -9.52
CA LYS A 92 16.98 -9.00 -8.65
C LYS A 92 16.55 -7.86 -7.70
N SER A 93 15.87 -6.85 -8.21
CA SER A 93 15.35 -5.73 -7.41
C SER A 93 14.30 -6.20 -6.40
N PHE A 94 13.33 -7.04 -6.83
CA PHE A 94 12.39 -7.69 -5.93
C PHE A 94 13.12 -8.45 -4.81
N SER A 95 14.08 -9.31 -5.14
CA SER A 95 14.81 -10.12 -4.15
C SER A 95 15.62 -9.26 -3.19
N LYS A 96 16.25 -8.18 -3.67
CA LYS A 96 16.98 -7.24 -2.81
C LYS A 96 16.04 -6.53 -1.83
N CYS A 97 14.88 -6.05 -2.27
CA CYS A 97 13.87 -5.49 -1.39
C CYS A 97 13.35 -6.52 -0.39
N GLN A 98 13.13 -7.76 -0.83
CA GLN A 98 12.67 -8.86 0.02
C GLN A 98 13.63 -9.16 1.17
N SER A 99 14.94 -9.04 0.95
CA SER A 99 15.95 -9.28 1.98
C SER A 99 15.97 -8.25 3.11
N VAL A 100 15.39 -7.06 2.89
CA VAL A 100 15.30 -5.99 3.90
C VAL A 100 13.88 -5.81 4.46
N THR A 101 12.85 -6.22 3.71
CA THR A 101 11.46 -6.10 4.15
C THR A 101 10.92 -7.37 4.81
N HIS A 102 11.38 -8.56 4.39
CA HIS A 102 10.83 -9.87 4.79
C HIS A 102 9.31 -9.94 4.66
N ALA A 103 8.78 -9.34 3.58
CA ALA A 103 7.36 -9.10 3.42
C ALA A 103 6.59 -10.33 2.93
N ALA A 104 5.35 -10.52 3.43
CA ALA A 104 4.42 -11.52 2.91
C ALA A 104 3.71 -11.04 1.62
N TRP A 105 3.69 -9.74 1.39
CA TRP A 105 3.01 -9.10 0.25
C TRP A 105 3.99 -8.35 -0.63
N PHE A 106 3.71 -8.36 -1.92
CA PHE A 106 4.41 -7.59 -2.93
C PHE A 106 3.40 -6.79 -3.75
N ARG A 107 3.71 -5.54 -4.03
CA ARG A 107 2.98 -4.72 -5.00
C ARG A 107 3.93 -4.23 -6.08
N PRO A 108 3.65 -4.51 -7.37
CA PRO A 108 4.49 -4.00 -8.45
C PRO A 108 4.34 -2.48 -8.57
N PRO A 109 5.44 -1.71 -8.68
CA PRO A 109 5.37 -0.29 -8.96
C PRO A 109 4.52 0.02 -10.19
N TYR A 110 3.71 1.08 -10.10
CA TYR A 110 2.75 1.49 -11.14
C TYR A 110 1.68 0.44 -11.49
N GLY A 111 1.56 -0.64 -10.74
CA GLY A 111 0.73 -1.80 -11.10
C GLY A 111 1.24 -2.57 -12.32
N ARG A 112 2.50 -2.38 -12.72
CA ARG A 112 3.08 -2.89 -13.95
C ARG A 112 3.98 -4.08 -13.70
N ILE A 113 3.48 -5.26 -14.03
CA ILE A 113 4.20 -6.53 -13.93
C ILE A 113 3.93 -7.38 -15.18
N THR A 114 4.94 -8.08 -15.68
CA THR A 114 4.74 -9.04 -16.77
C THR A 114 4.30 -10.41 -16.20
N LYS A 115 3.69 -11.24 -17.05
CA LYS A 115 3.29 -12.60 -16.63
C LYS A 115 4.48 -13.40 -16.09
N SER A 116 5.63 -13.36 -16.77
CA SER A 116 6.82 -14.11 -16.35
C SER A 116 7.39 -13.63 -15.01
N GLN A 117 7.32 -12.33 -14.72
CA GLN A 117 7.71 -11.78 -13.42
C GLN A 117 6.72 -12.23 -12.33
N ALA A 118 5.42 -12.17 -12.61
CA ALA A 118 4.39 -12.60 -11.68
C ALA A 118 4.50 -14.10 -11.37
N ASP A 119 4.71 -14.96 -12.39
CA ASP A 119 4.90 -16.40 -12.24
C ASP A 119 6.12 -16.72 -11.34
N ALA A 120 7.19 -15.92 -11.43
CA ALA A 120 8.40 -16.09 -10.62
C ALA A 120 8.23 -15.58 -9.17
N ILE A 121 7.43 -14.54 -8.94
CA ILE A 121 7.25 -13.89 -7.62
C ILE A 121 6.16 -14.58 -6.80
N ALA A 122 5.05 -14.97 -7.42
CA ALA A 122 3.87 -15.51 -6.72
C ALA A 122 4.11 -16.72 -5.80
N PRO A 123 5.10 -17.61 -6.04
CA PRO A 123 5.44 -18.68 -5.10
C PRO A 123 6.04 -18.18 -3.77
N HIS A 124 6.54 -16.95 -3.71
CA HIS A 124 7.29 -16.41 -2.57
C HIS A 124 6.50 -15.38 -1.77
N THR A 125 5.59 -14.64 -2.44
CA THR A 125 4.80 -13.57 -1.82
C THR A 125 3.45 -13.48 -2.51
N GLU A 126 2.44 -12.97 -1.81
CA GLU A 126 1.18 -12.60 -2.43
C GLU A 126 1.33 -11.29 -3.21
N ILE A 127 0.93 -11.30 -4.50
CA ILE A 127 0.96 -10.09 -5.34
C ILE A 127 -0.35 -9.34 -5.16
N VAL A 128 -0.29 -8.19 -4.50
CA VAL A 128 -1.45 -7.39 -4.14
C VAL A 128 -1.53 -6.14 -5.01
N MET A 129 -2.65 -5.99 -5.69
CA MET A 129 -3.04 -4.81 -6.45
C MET A 129 -3.94 -3.90 -5.60
N TRP A 130 -4.85 -3.18 -6.23
CA TRP A 130 -5.85 -2.34 -5.58
C TRP A 130 -7.11 -2.24 -6.43
N ASP A 131 -8.21 -1.87 -5.83
CA ASP A 131 -9.45 -1.55 -6.54
C ASP A 131 -9.92 -0.11 -6.27
N VAL A 132 -9.33 0.57 -5.27
CA VAL A 132 -9.59 1.99 -5.01
C VAL A 132 -8.29 2.77 -4.96
N LEU A 133 -8.15 3.71 -5.88
CA LEU A 133 -6.99 4.59 -5.99
C LEU A 133 -7.37 5.98 -5.50
N SER A 134 -6.65 6.52 -4.51
CA SER A 134 -6.85 7.89 -4.01
C SER A 134 -6.55 8.96 -5.06
N ALA A 135 -5.69 8.64 -6.03
CA ALA A 135 -5.11 9.55 -7.03
C ALA A 135 -4.28 10.72 -6.43
N ASP A 136 -3.80 10.56 -5.21
CA ASP A 136 -2.99 11.55 -4.48
C ASP A 136 -1.64 11.88 -5.14
N PHE A 137 -1.11 10.97 -5.98
CA PHE A 137 0.09 11.18 -6.79
C PHE A 137 -0.11 12.10 -7.99
N ASP A 138 -1.37 12.31 -8.43
CA ASP A 138 -1.68 13.16 -9.59
C ASP A 138 -1.71 14.64 -9.20
N VAL A 139 -0.68 15.37 -9.62
CA VAL A 139 -0.53 16.81 -9.33
C VAL A 139 -1.63 17.70 -9.93
N LYS A 140 -2.47 17.16 -10.83
CA LYS A 140 -3.62 17.87 -11.41
C LYS A 140 -4.86 17.76 -10.53
N LYS A 141 -4.87 16.87 -9.55
CA LYS A 141 -5.96 16.66 -8.62
C LYS A 141 -5.83 17.57 -7.41
N THR A 142 -6.96 18.03 -6.90
CA THR A 142 -7.04 18.67 -5.59
C THR A 142 -7.24 17.63 -4.49
N PRO A 143 -7.01 17.96 -3.21
CA PRO A 143 -7.40 17.08 -2.10
C PRO A 143 -8.89 16.72 -2.14
N GLU A 144 -9.76 17.64 -2.52
CA GLU A 144 -11.20 17.41 -2.65
C GLU A 144 -11.52 16.38 -3.74
N ASP A 145 -10.86 16.47 -4.91
CA ASP A 145 -11.01 15.45 -5.97
C ASP A 145 -10.62 14.06 -5.48
N CYS A 146 -9.49 13.96 -4.73
CA CYS A 146 -9.01 12.71 -4.16
C CYS A 146 -10.02 12.16 -3.13
N PHE A 147 -10.53 13.01 -2.26
CA PHE A 147 -11.53 12.63 -1.26
C PHE A 147 -12.81 12.12 -1.91
N ASN A 148 -13.37 12.86 -2.86
CA ASN A 148 -14.59 12.47 -3.58
C ASN A 148 -14.41 11.15 -4.33
N GLN A 149 -13.23 10.91 -4.94
CA GLN A 149 -12.92 9.65 -5.60
C GLN A 149 -12.92 8.47 -4.62
N LEU A 150 -12.38 8.66 -3.41
CA LEU A 150 -12.42 7.65 -2.37
C LEU A 150 -13.85 7.33 -1.95
N LEU A 151 -14.67 8.35 -1.65
CA LEU A 151 -16.06 8.16 -1.21
C LEU A 151 -16.89 7.35 -2.21
N VAL A 152 -16.77 7.70 -3.51
CA VAL A 152 -17.58 7.07 -4.58
C VAL A 152 -17.17 5.61 -4.82
N ASN A 153 -15.91 5.25 -4.62
CA ASN A 153 -15.37 3.95 -5.00
C ASN A 153 -15.20 2.98 -3.83
N THR A 154 -15.23 3.46 -2.58
CA THR A 154 -15.05 2.59 -1.42
C THR A 154 -16.25 1.66 -1.23
N ARG A 155 -15.95 0.38 -1.06
CA ARG A 155 -16.91 -0.69 -0.80
C ARG A 155 -16.30 -1.74 0.13
N PRO A 156 -17.08 -2.64 0.73
CA PRO A 156 -16.53 -3.74 1.51
C PRO A 156 -15.54 -4.58 0.69
N GLY A 157 -14.37 -4.82 1.26
CA GLY A 157 -13.27 -5.54 0.62
C GLY A 157 -12.27 -4.65 -0.13
N ALA A 158 -12.53 -3.33 -0.21
CA ALA A 158 -11.67 -2.42 -0.94
C ALA A 158 -10.24 -2.41 -0.40
N ILE A 159 -9.27 -2.60 -1.30
CA ILE A 159 -7.86 -2.29 -1.08
C ILE A 159 -7.63 -0.89 -1.61
N VAL A 160 -7.40 0.05 -0.70
CA VAL A 160 -7.27 1.48 -0.98
C VAL A 160 -5.79 1.86 -1.03
N VAL A 161 -5.36 2.54 -2.10
CA VAL A 161 -3.98 2.98 -2.27
C VAL A 161 -3.84 4.47 -2.05
N PHE A 162 -2.96 4.82 -1.12
CA PHE A 162 -2.32 6.11 -0.92
C PHE A 162 -0.82 6.00 -1.22
N HIS A 163 -0.11 7.14 -1.27
CA HIS A 163 1.34 7.18 -1.42
C HIS A 163 1.95 8.09 -0.35
N ASP A 164 2.92 7.56 0.40
CA ASP A 164 3.63 8.31 1.45
C ASP A 164 4.94 8.92 0.92
N SER A 165 4.82 9.62 -0.22
CA SER A 165 5.91 10.28 -0.94
C SER A 165 5.73 11.81 -0.96
N GLU A 166 6.84 12.57 -1.20
CA GLU A 166 6.80 14.04 -1.32
C GLU A 166 5.80 14.51 -2.37
N ARG A 167 5.67 13.77 -3.46
CA ARG A 167 4.75 14.08 -4.54
C ARG A 167 3.29 14.00 -4.12
N ALA A 168 2.94 13.00 -3.32
CA ALA A 168 1.57 12.72 -2.90
C ALA A 168 1.16 13.48 -1.64
N ALA A 169 2.08 13.79 -0.75
CA ALA A 169 1.83 14.40 0.56
C ALA A 169 0.88 15.61 0.54
N PRO A 170 0.97 16.57 -0.42
CA PRO A 170 0.06 17.72 -0.44
C PRO A 170 -1.42 17.37 -0.65
N ARG A 171 -1.72 16.16 -1.12
CA ARG A 171 -3.08 15.64 -1.34
C ARG A 171 -3.41 14.54 -0.34
N MET A 172 -2.48 13.61 -0.09
CA MET A 172 -2.68 12.50 0.84
C MET A 172 -2.94 12.97 2.27
N LEU A 173 -2.07 13.83 2.83
CA LEU A 173 -2.16 14.25 4.23
C LEU A 173 -3.48 14.96 4.59
N PRO A 174 -3.96 15.96 3.79
CA PRO A 174 -5.24 16.60 4.11
C PRO A 174 -6.46 15.69 3.90
N VAL A 175 -6.34 14.61 3.11
CA VAL A 175 -7.44 13.70 2.80
C VAL A 175 -7.53 12.54 3.79
N LEU A 176 -6.40 12.09 4.35
CA LEU A 176 -6.36 10.86 5.14
C LEU A 176 -7.27 10.93 6.38
N GLU A 177 -7.19 11.99 7.20
CA GLU A 177 -8.03 12.10 8.39
C GLU A 177 -9.53 12.23 8.07
N PRO A 178 -9.99 13.10 7.15
CA PRO A 178 -11.40 13.14 6.75
C PRO A 178 -11.90 11.79 6.23
N TYR A 179 -11.08 11.06 5.49
CA TYR A 179 -11.47 9.74 4.98
C TYR A 179 -11.62 8.70 6.09
N LEU A 180 -10.72 8.69 7.08
CA LEU A 180 -10.86 7.81 8.25
C LEU A 180 -12.12 8.12 9.06
N ARG A 181 -12.47 9.40 9.25
CA ARG A 181 -13.72 9.82 9.90
C ARG A 181 -14.94 9.32 9.15
N TRP A 182 -14.92 9.45 7.83
CA TRP A 182 -16.01 8.96 6.99
C TRP A 182 -16.15 7.43 7.06
N LEU A 183 -15.04 6.68 6.96
CA LEU A 183 -15.07 5.22 7.10
C LEU A 183 -15.70 4.78 8.43
N ALA A 184 -15.30 5.43 9.52
CA ALA A 184 -15.86 5.13 10.84
C ALA A 184 -17.37 5.46 10.92
N ALA A 185 -17.81 6.59 10.33
CA ALA A 185 -19.21 7.00 10.28
C ALA A 185 -20.08 6.04 9.46
N GLU A 186 -19.55 5.49 8.35
CA GLU A 186 -20.20 4.49 7.52
C GLU A 186 -20.11 3.05 8.09
N GLY A 187 -19.47 2.90 9.26
CA GLY A 187 -19.35 1.61 9.94
C GLY A 187 -18.28 0.68 9.40
N TYR A 188 -17.39 1.16 8.53
CA TYR A 188 -16.27 0.35 8.05
C TYR A 188 -15.23 0.11 9.14
N ARG A 189 -14.66 -1.10 9.12
CA ARG A 189 -13.46 -1.45 9.88
C ARG A 189 -12.24 -1.50 8.97
N CYS A 190 -11.15 -0.86 9.40
CA CYS A 190 -9.87 -0.97 8.72
C CYS A 190 -9.08 -2.14 9.31
N ARG A 191 -8.58 -3.03 8.45
CA ARG A 191 -7.76 -4.18 8.86
C ARG A 191 -6.50 -4.27 7.99
N LEU A 192 -5.50 -4.99 8.48
CA LEU A 192 -4.35 -5.39 7.67
C LEU A 192 -4.78 -6.34 6.55
N LEU A 193 -4.06 -6.31 5.44
CA LEU A 193 -4.24 -7.30 4.37
C LEU A 193 -4.18 -8.72 4.96
N PRO A 194 -5.11 -9.62 4.61
CA PRO A 194 -5.06 -10.99 5.06
C PRO A 194 -3.83 -11.69 4.48
N GLN A 195 -3.18 -12.54 5.27
CA GLN A 195 -2.16 -13.44 4.73
C GLN A 195 -2.85 -14.67 4.13
N ARG A 196 -2.37 -15.13 2.99
CA ARG A 196 -2.76 -16.46 2.49
C ARG A 196 -2.31 -17.50 3.50
N GLY A 197 -3.27 -18.29 3.98
CA GLY A 197 -2.98 -19.46 4.82
C GLY A 197 -2.30 -20.58 4.01
#